data_0a935ce3dd7980d2abbc59dfc13251a7
#
_entry.id   0a935ce3dd7980d2abbc59dfc13251a7
#
_cell.length_a   1.000
_cell.length_b   1.000
_cell.length_c   1.000
_cell.angle_alpha   90.00
_cell.angle_beta   90.00
_cell.angle_gamma   90.00
#
_symmetry.space_group_name_H-M   'P 1'
#
loop_
_entity.id
_entity.type
_entity.pdbx_description
1 polymer ?
#
loop_
_entity_poly.entity_id
_entity_poly.type
_entity_poly.pdbx_seq_one_letter_code
_entity_poly.pdbx_strand_id
1 'polypeptide(L)'
;PLGLAIRLAITGNVIDFGVPSSYDLESEIQKIMEQSFGRRDEEKFKKAITQAEWILYLGDNAGETVFDRLLIETLAHTVTYVVRERPIINDATREDALAAGLDKVTTIISSGCAAPGTILDQCTQEFRELFRKAPVIISKGQGNYETLSESDAPIFFFLKAKCDVV
;
A
#
# COMPACT_ATOMS: atom_id res chain seq x y z
N PRO A 1 7.95 -15.59 -2.06
CA PRO A 1 9.00 -14.66 -2.40
C PRO A 1 8.44 -13.29 -2.75
N LEU A 2 9.26 -12.26 -2.57
CA LEU A 2 8.90 -10.84 -2.63
C LEU A 2 8.09 -10.44 -3.88
N GLY A 3 8.50 -10.89 -5.08
CA GLY A 3 7.79 -10.55 -6.32
C GLY A 3 6.32 -10.98 -6.36
N LEU A 4 5.97 -12.12 -5.75
CA LEU A 4 4.57 -12.55 -5.63
C LEU A 4 3.82 -11.66 -4.63
N ALA A 5 4.42 -11.38 -3.47
CA ALA A 5 3.80 -10.53 -2.47
C ALA A 5 3.52 -9.10 -3.00
N ILE A 6 4.45 -8.53 -3.77
CA ILE A 6 4.26 -7.25 -4.46
C ILE A 6 3.07 -7.32 -5.43
N ARG A 7 2.99 -8.37 -6.24
CA ARG A 7 1.88 -8.55 -7.19
C ARG A 7 0.54 -8.65 -6.48
N LEU A 8 0.45 -9.46 -5.43
CA LEU A 8 -0.77 -9.59 -4.63
C LEU A 8 -1.16 -8.26 -3.96
N ALA A 9 -0.20 -7.52 -3.43
CA ALA A 9 -0.46 -6.21 -2.84
C ALA A 9 -0.96 -5.17 -3.87
N ILE A 10 -0.49 -5.22 -5.14
CA ILE A 10 -0.97 -4.32 -6.21
C ILE A 10 -2.36 -4.72 -6.70
N THR A 11 -2.65 -6.02 -6.77
CA THR A 11 -3.87 -6.54 -7.39
C THR A 11 -4.97 -6.87 -6.39
N GLY A 12 -4.68 -6.81 -5.09
CA GLY A 12 -5.65 -7.09 -4.03
C GLY A 12 -6.95 -6.27 -4.11
N ASN A 13 -6.89 -5.09 -4.70
CA ASN A 13 -8.07 -4.27 -4.99
C ASN A 13 -9.02 -4.85 -6.07
N VAL A 14 -8.60 -5.89 -6.78
CA VAL A 14 -9.44 -6.59 -7.77
C VAL A 14 -10.22 -7.73 -7.11
N ILE A 15 -9.77 -8.20 -5.95
CA ILE A 15 -10.45 -9.21 -5.17
C ILE A 15 -11.52 -8.50 -4.31
N ASP A 16 -12.63 -8.17 -4.96
CA ASP A 16 -13.78 -7.58 -4.27
C ASP A 16 -14.41 -8.66 -3.40
N PHE A 17 -14.43 -8.46 -2.07
CA PHE A 17 -15.01 -9.40 -1.10
C PHE A 17 -16.53 -9.63 -1.27
N GLY A 18 -17.15 -9.05 -2.29
CA GLY A 18 -18.54 -9.25 -2.69
C GLY A 18 -18.76 -10.39 -3.71
N VAL A 19 -17.74 -11.17 -4.07
CA VAL A 19 -17.82 -12.18 -5.13
C VAL A 19 -18.49 -13.50 -4.63
N PRO A 20 -19.37 -14.13 -5.45
CA PRO A 20 -20.11 -15.34 -5.07
C PRO A 20 -19.20 -16.51 -4.68
N SER A 21 -19.76 -17.46 -3.91
CA SER A 21 -19.12 -18.66 -3.36
C SER A 21 -18.46 -19.64 -4.35
N SER A 22 -18.39 -19.30 -5.64
CA SER A 22 -17.71 -20.05 -6.71
C SER A 22 -16.39 -19.38 -7.15
N TYR A 23 -15.82 -18.46 -6.36
CA TYR A 23 -14.60 -17.76 -6.71
C TYR A 23 -13.40 -18.71 -6.62
N ASP A 24 -12.79 -18.97 -7.78
CA ASP A 24 -11.57 -19.76 -7.86
C ASP A 24 -10.35 -18.86 -7.60
N LEU A 25 -9.98 -18.78 -6.33
CA LEU A 25 -8.83 -17.99 -5.87
C LEU A 25 -7.51 -18.42 -6.55
N GLU A 26 -7.34 -19.72 -6.82
CA GLU A 26 -6.13 -20.22 -7.48
C GLU A 26 -6.02 -19.69 -8.92
N SER A 27 -7.12 -19.73 -9.67
CA SER A 27 -7.19 -19.17 -11.02
C SER A 27 -6.89 -17.67 -11.05
N GLU A 28 -7.41 -16.92 -10.10
CA GLU A 28 -7.15 -15.47 -10.01
C GLU A 28 -5.70 -15.15 -9.62
N ILE A 29 -5.12 -15.88 -8.68
CA ILE A 29 -3.69 -15.76 -8.36
C ILE A 29 -2.84 -16.05 -9.59
N GLN A 30 -3.20 -17.07 -10.38
CA GLN A 30 -2.47 -17.41 -11.60
C GLN A 30 -2.55 -16.29 -12.64
N LYS A 31 -3.73 -15.72 -12.88
CA LYS A 31 -3.91 -14.55 -13.75
C LYS A 31 -3.06 -13.35 -13.28
N ILE A 32 -3.02 -13.09 -11.97
CA ILE A 32 -2.19 -12.05 -11.38
C ILE A 32 -0.70 -12.30 -11.64
N MET A 33 -0.27 -13.55 -11.56
CA MET A 33 1.13 -13.92 -11.84
C MET A 33 1.51 -13.73 -13.30
N GLU A 34 0.59 -13.92 -14.22
CA GLU A 34 0.79 -13.81 -15.66
C GLU A 34 0.68 -12.36 -16.18
N GLN A 35 0.06 -11.45 -15.41
CA GLN A 35 -0.05 -10.04 -15.81
C GLN A 35 1.33 -9.38 -15.90
N SER A 36 1.59 -8.70 -17.02
CA SER A 36 2.77 -7.83 -17.13
C SER A 36 2.54 -6.51 -16.41
N PHE A 37 3.56 -6.01 -15.73
CA PHE A 37 3.54 -4.64 -15.24
C PHE A 37 3.83 -3.67 -16.38
N GLY A 38 3.08 -2.59 -16.48
CA GLY A 38 3.33 -1.51 -17.46
C GLY A 38 4.65 -0.80 -17.17
N ARG A 39 4.93 -0.51 -15.90
CA ARG A 39 6.21 0.02 -15.40
C ARG A 39 6.70 -0.83 -14.25
N ARG A 40 7.99 -1.15 -14.25
CA ARG A 40 8.60 -2.04 -13.27
C ARG A 40 9.97 -1.54 -12.84
N ASP A 41 10.03 -1.01 -11.63
CA ASP A 41 11.29 -0.57 -10.99
C ASP A 41 11.70 -1.52 -9.84
N GLU A 42 11.44 -2.84 -10.00
CA GLU A 42 11.62 -3.84 -8.94
C GLU A 42 13.06 -3.90 -8.42
N GLU A 43 14.05 -3.79 -9.30
CA GLU A 43 15.46 -3.82 -8.88
C GLU A 43 15.84 -2.57 -8.09
N LYS A 44 15.31 -1.41 -8.45
CA LYS A 44 15.50 -0.17 -7.66
C LYS A 44 14.84 -0.30 -6.30
N PHE A 45 13.62 -0.86 -6.26
CA PHE A 45 12.91 -1.11 -5.02
C PHE A 45 13.68 -2.07 -4.10
N LYS A 46 14.13 -3.22 -4.62
CA LYS A 46 14.94 -4.19 -3.86
C LYS A 46 16.20 -3.54 -3.28
N LYS A 47 16.89 -2.75 -4.07
CA LYS A 47 18.09 -2.03 -3.61
C LYS A 47 17.75 -1.04 -2.50
N ALA A 48 16.66 -0.27 -2.66
CA ALA A 48 16.23 0.73 -1.69
C ALA A 48 15.87 0.07 -0.35
N ILE A 49 15.06 -1.00 -0.35
CA ILE A 49 14.68 -1.69 0.88
C ILE A 49 15.88 -2.33 1.57
N THR A 50 16.85 -2.87 0.82
CA THR A 50 18.06 -3.46 1.43
C THR A 50 18.89 -2.43 2.20
N GLN A 51 18.80 -1.16 1.85
CA GLN A 51 19.54 -0.06 2.48
C GLN A 51 18.73 0.69 3.55
N ALA A 52 17.41 0.46 3.58
CA ALA A 52 16.52 1.17 4.48
C ALA A 52 16.57 0.58 5.89
N GLU A 53 16.60 1.44 6.91
CA GLU A 53 16.44 1.03 8.30
C GLU A 53 14.98 0.71 8.63
N TRP A 54 14.06 1.38 7.98
CA TRP A 54 12.62 1.20 8.15
C TRP A 54 11.85 1.66 6.90
N ILE A 55 10.58 1.31 6.81
CA ILE A 55 9.72 1.60 5.67
C ILE A 55 8.44 2.28 6.17
N LEU A 56 8.05 3.37 5.52
CA LEU A 56 6.72 3.96 5.68
C LEU A 56 5.79 3.36 4.62
N TYR A 57 4.67 2.77 5.04
CA TYR A 57 3.74 2.10 4.16
C TYR A 57 2.39 2.83 4.15
N LEU A 58 2.06 3.51 3.07
CA LEU A 58 0.79 4.22 2.92
C LEU A 58 -0.26 3.25 2.34
N GLY A 59 -1.21 2.83 3.17
CA GLY A 59 -2.34 1.99 2.76
C GLY A 59 -3.30 2.72 1.84
N ASP A 60 -4.13 1.95 1.11
CA ASP A 60 -5.21 2.46 0.26
C ASP A 60 -6.55 1.86 0.70
N ASN A 61 -7.04 0.78 0.09
CA ASN A 61 -8.36 0.25 0.38
C ASN A 61 -8.37 -0.75 1.56
N ALA A 62 -9.49 -0.79 2.29
CA ALA A 62 -9.69 -1.71 3.41
C ALA A 62 -9.51 -3.18 3.01
N GLY A 63 -10.03 -3.59 1.85
CA GLY A 63 -9.90 -4.95 1.34
C GLY A 63 -8.47 -5.37 0.98
N GLU A 64 -7.56 -4.42 0.77
CA GLU A 64 -6.16 -4.70 0.44
C GLU A 64 -5.30 -5.01 1.67
N THR A 65 -5.75 -4.64 2.87
CA THR A 65 -4.99 -4.74 4.12
C THR A 65 -4.45 -6.14 4.41
N VAL A 66 -5.15 -7.19 3.99
CA VAL A 66 -4.70 -8.59 4.12
C VAL A 66 -3.48 -8.88 3.25
N PHE A 67 -3.46 -8.36 2.02
CA PHE A 67 -2.33 -8.52 1.09
C PHE A 67 -1.16 -7.61 1.47
N ASP A 68 -1.45 -6.43 2.01
CA ASP A 68 -0.45 -5.54 2.58
C ASP A 68 0.27 -6.21 3.75
N ARG A 69 -0.47 -6.89 4.62
CA ARG A 69 0.11 -7.70 5.69
C ARG A 69 1.07 -8.76 5.15
N LEU A 70 0.65 -9.53 4.13
CA LEU A 70 1.49 -10.54 3.51
C LEU A 70 2.79 -9.96 2.94
N LEU A 71 2.70 -8.78 2.32
CA LEU A 71 3.88 -8.07 1.81
C LEU A 71 4.78 -7.62 2.96
N ILE A 72 4.23 -7.03 4.01
CA ILE A 72 4.99 -6.57 5.19
C ILE A 72 5.74 -7.73 5.85
N GLU A 73 5.09 -8.87 6.06
CA GLU A 73 5.73 -10.09 6.58
C GLU A 73 6.88 -10.57 5.66
N THR A 74 6.70 -10.44 4.35
CA THR A 74 7.71 -10.84 3.34
C THR A 74 8.90 -9.88 3.29
N LEU A 75 8.68 -8.58 3.55
CA LEU A 75 9.74 -7.57 3.55
C LEU A 75 10.75 -7.81 4.68
N ALA A 76 10.32 -8.36 5.81
CA ALA A 76 11.14 -8.59 7.00
C ALA A 76 11.87 -7.33 7.51
N HIS A 77 11.22 -6.17 7.41
CA HIS A 77 11.71 -4.86 7.83
C HIS A 77 10.82 -4.25 8.92
N THR A 78 11.36 -3.30 9.66
CA THR A 78 10.52 -2.43 10.50
C THR A 78 9.64 -1.58 9.59
N VAL A 79 8.33 -1.74 9.71
CA VAL A 79 7.36 -1.00 8.91
C VAL A 79 6.46 -0.17 9.81
N THR A 80 6.12 1.03 9.36
CA THR A 80 5.01 1.83 9.92
C THR A 80 3.91 1.90 8.87
N TYR A 81 2.76 1.30 9.17
CA TYR A 81 1.60 1.28 8.30
C TYR A 81 0.68 2.45 8.57
N VAL A 82 0.29 3.16 7.53
CA VAL A 82 -0.47 4.41 7.61
C VAL A 82 -1.87 4.20 7.07
N VAL A 83 -2.87 4.60 7.86
CA VAL A 83 -4.30 4.55 7.51
C VAL A 83 -4.91 5.95 7.48
N ARG A 84 -6.14 6.05 6.96
CA ARG A 84 -6.92 7.30 7.03
C ARG A 84 -7.40 7.56 8.45
N GLU A 85 -7.64 8.84 8.76
CA GLU A 85 -8.14 9.26 10.07
C GLU A 85 -9.56 8.76 10.35
N ARG A 86 -10.38 8.68 9.31
CA ARG A 86 -11.78 8.24 9.36
C ARG A 86 -12.18 7.60 8.05
N PRO A 87 -13.32 6.88 7.99
CA PRO A 87 -13.82 6.27 6.76
C PRO A 87 -13.99 7.31 5.63
N ILE A 88 -13.38 7.03 4.49
CA ILE A 88 -13.50 7.78 3.23
C ILE A 88 -13.62 6.74 2.13
N ILE A 89 -14.76 6.71 1.44
CA ILE A 89 -15.08 5.70 0.42
C ILE A 89 -14.82 4.29 0.98
N ASN A 90 -13.82 3.57 0.48
CA ASN A 90 -13.38 2.26 0.93
C ASN A 90 -11.92 2.26 1.41
N ASP A 91 -11.37 3.43 1.71
CA ASP A 91 -9.99 3.56 2.21
C ASP A 91 -9.86 2.90 3.59
N ALA A 92 -8.69 2.32 3.83
CA ALA A 92 -8.38 1.59 5.06
C ALA A 92 -8.35 2.52 6.28
N THR A 93 -9.10 2.13 7.30
CA THR A 93 -9.09 2.73 8.63
C THR A 93 -8.26 1.91 9.61
N ARG A 94 -8.12 2.40 10.84
CA ARG A 94 -7.45 1.66 11.90
C ARG A 94 -8.17 0.34 12.23
N GLU A 95 -9.49 0.34 12.20
CA GLU A 95 -10.30 -0.86 12.43
C GLU A 95 -10.03 -1.93 11.36
N ASP A 96 -9.96 -1.56 10.10
CA ASP A 96 -9.67 -2.47 8.99
C ASP A 96 -8.27 -3.08 9.15
N ALA A 97 -7.28 -2.25 9.46
CA ALA A 97 -5.91 -2.69 9.69
C ALA A 97 -5.79 -3.67 10.88
N LEU A 98 -6.53 -3.41 11.98
CA LEU A 98 -6.58 -4.32 13.13
C LEU A 98 -7.30 -5.63 12.77
N ALA A 99 -8.40 -5.57 12.03
CA ALA A 99 -9.14 -6.76 11.57
C ALA A 99 -8.27 -7.66 10.68
N ALA A 100 -7.40 -7.08 9.85
CA ALA A 100 -6.41 -7.80 9.06
C ALA A 100 -5.22 -8.32 9.89
N GLY A 101 -5.10 -7.94 11.16
CA GLY A 101 -4.02 -8.33 12.06
C GLY A 101 -2.69 -7.65 11.74
N LEU A 102 -2.72 -6.46 11.15
CA LEU A 102 -1.51 -5.66 10.86
C LEU A 102 -0.79 -5.24 12.14
N ASP A 103 -1.49 -5.05 13.25
CA ASP A 103 -0.93 -4.74 14.57
C ASP A 103 0.06 -5.79 15.09
N LYS A 104 0.00 -7.02 14.57
CA LYS A 104 0.90 -8.12 14.95
C LYS A 104 2.24 -8.07 14.23
N VAL A 105 2.33 -7.32 13.15
CA VAL A 105 3.51 -7.31 12.26
C VAL A 105 4.07 -5.91 11.99
N THR A 106 3.34 -4.86 12.37
CA THR A 106 3.74 -3.47 12.13
C THR A 106 3.13 -2.49 13.14
N THR A 107 3.66 -1.29 13.21
CA THR A 107 3.03 -0.18 13.93
C THR A 107 2.00 0.49 13.01
N ILE A 108 0.78 0.69 13.50
CA ILE A 108 -0.31 1.34 12.75
C ILE A 108 -0.48 2.77 13.25
N ILE A 109 -0.41 3.74 12.34
CA ILE A 109 -0.66 5.16 12.63
C ILE A 109 -1.70 5.73 11.68
N SER A 110 -2.34 6.83 12.07
CA SER A 110 -3.16 7.65 11.17
C SER A 110 -2.33 8.74 10.52
N SER A 111 -2.62 9.05 9.26
CA SER A 111 -2.07 10.26 8.62
C SER A 111 -2.70 11.57 9.15
N GLY A 112 -3.86 11.47 9.81
CA GLY A 112 -4.71 12.61 10.14
C GLY A 112 -5.49 13.17 8.95
N CYS A 113 -5.23 12.69 7.73
CA CYS A 113 -5.94 13.09 6.53
C CYS A 113 -7.20 12.24 6.33
N ALA A 114 -8.32 12.88 5.99
CA ALA A 114 -9.61 12.26 5.70
C ALA A 114 -10.02 12.53 4.24
N ALA A 115 -9.12 12.25 3.29
CA ALA A 115 -9.34 12.40 1.86
C ALA A 115 -8.92 11.12 1.13
N PRO A 116 -9.46 10.85 -0.08
CA PRO A 116 -8.96 9.81 -0.97
C PRO A 116 -7.56 10.17 -1.45
N GLY A 117 -6.53 9.58 -0.85
CA GLY A 117 -5.14 9.94 -1.06
C GLY A 117 -4.52 10.64 0.17
N THR A 118 -3.23 10.94 0.09
CA THR A 118 -2.47 11.59 1.16
C THR A 118 -2.18 13.03 0.79
N ILE A 119 -3.04 13.94 1.25
CA ILE A 119 -2.86 15.39 1.05
C ILE A 119 -2.02 15.89 2.22
N LEU A 120 -0.71 16.10 2.00
CA LEU A 120 0.25 16.40 3.06
C LEU A 120 -0.14 17.61 3.93
N ASP A 121 -0.73 18.65 3.34
CA ASP A 121 -1.16 19.84 4.07
C ASP A 121 -2.33 19.56 5.02
N GLN A 122 -3.10 18.50 4.80
CA GLN A 122 -4.19 18.05 5.67
C GLN A 122 -3.75 17.01 6.69
N CYS A 123 -2.53 16.52 6.60
CA CYS A 123 -1.98 15.55 7.52
C CYS A 123 -1.48 16.21 8.81
N THR A 124 -1.39 15.41 9.88
CA THR A 124 -0.80 15.86 11.15
C THR A 124 0.67 16.24 10.96
N GLN A 125 1.16 17.12 11.82
CA GLN A 125 2.57 17.50 11.82
C GLN A 125 3.46 16.26 12.07
N GLU A 126 3.07 15.39 12.99
CA GLU A 126 3.78 14.16 13.31
C GLU A 126 3.93 13.26 12.08
N PHE A 127 2.85 13.04 11.35
CA PHE A 127 2.91 12.25 10.10
C PHE A 127 3.82 12.90 9.06
N ARG A 128 3.72 14.22 8.85
CA ARG A 128 4.56 14.95 7.89
C ARG A 128 6.05 14.84 8.22
N GLU A 129 6.39 14.80 9.52
CA GLU A 129 7.76 14.60 9.95
C GLU A 129 8.27 13.19 9.67
N LEU A 130 7.43 12.17 9.92
CA LEU A 130 7.74 10.78 9.55
C LEU A 130 7.91 10.64 8.04
N PHE A 131 6.99 11.20 7.24
CA PHE A 131 7.05 11.18 5.79
C PHE A 131 8.36 11.77 5.25
N ARG A 132 8.80 12.91 5.78
CA ARG A 132 10.07 13.55 5.36
C ARG A 132 11.33 12.76 5.76
N LYS A 133 11.27 11.99 6.83
CA LYS A 133 12.40 11.20 7.35
C LYS A 133 12.46 9.79 6.78
N ALA A 134 11.40 9.32 6.16
CA ALA A 134 11.30 7.95 5.68
C ALA A 134 12.35 7.66 4.61
N PRO A 135 13.23 6.66 4.81
CA PRO A 135 14.25 6.30 3.81
C PRO A 135 13.63 5.59 2.60
N VAL A 136 12.48 4.94 2.78
CA VAL A 136 11.67 4.33 1.72
C VAL A 136 10.20 4.47 2.09
N ILE A 137 9.40 4.86 1.09
CA ILE A 137 7.93 4.92 1.20
C ILE A 137 7.34 3.96 0.18
N ILE A 138 6.52 3.03 0.62
CA ILE A 138 5.61 2.26 -0.23
C ILE A 138 4.26 2.98 -0.21
N SER A 139 3.73 3.31 -1.37
CA SER A 139 2.47 4.04 -1.48
C SER A 139 1.49 3.25 -2.34
N LYS A 140 0.34 2.88 -1.76
CA LYS A 140 -0.69 2.09 -2.40
C LYS A 140 -1.74 2.99 -3.05
N GLY A 141 -2.21 2.55 -4.21
CA GLY A 141 -3.39 3.09 -4.88
C GLY A 141 -3.21 4.37 -5.66
N GLN A 142 -4.21 4.62 -6.52
CA GLN A 142 -4.20 5.76 -7.45
C GLN A 142 -4.35 7.10 -6.72
N GLY A 143 -5.21 7.20 -5.70
CA GLY A 143 -5.41 8.44 -4.96
C GLY A 143 -4.12 8.94 -4.28
N ASN A 144 -3.31 8.03 -3.73
CA ASN A 144 -2.00 8.40 -3.21
C ASN A 144 -1.02 8.81 -4.32
N TYR A 145 -1.08 8.16 -5.49
CA TYR A 145 -0.26 8.56 -6.64
C TYR A 145 -0.60 9.98 -7.09
N GLU A 146 -1.88 10.31 -7.25
CA GLU A 146 -2.35 11.62 -7.69
C GLU A 146 -1.92 12.74 -6.73
N THR A 147 -1.86 12.45 -5.43
CA THR A 147 -1.51 13.46 -4.42
C THR A 147 -0.01 13.57 -4.12
N LEU A 148 0.79 12.55 -4.48
CA LEU A 148 2.20 12.46 -4.08
C LEU A 148 3.18 12.30 -5.23
N SER A 149 2.71 12.16 -6.49
CA SER A 149 3.58 11.89 -7.65
C SER A 149 4.60 12.99 -7.93
N GLU A 150 4.31 14.24 -7.53
CA GLU A 150 5.23 15.36 -7.67
C GLU A 150 6.16 15.55 -6.45
N SER A 151 6.09 14.67 -5.47
CA SER A 151 6.95 14.72 -4.29
C SER A 151 8.37 14.23 -4.60
N ASP A 152 9.38 14.90 -4.07
CA ASP A 152 10.79 14.46 -4.13
C ASP A 152 11.13 13.34 -3.14
N ALA A 153 10.14 12.85 -2.37
CA ALA A 153 10.34 11.77 -1.41
C ALA A 153 10.64 10.43 -2.11
N PRO A 154 11.34 9.49 -1.45
CA PRO A 154 11.72 8.18 -2.02
C PRO A 154 10.52 7.22 -2.06
N ILE A 155 9.55 7.50 -2.91
CA ILE A 155 8.27 6.79 -3.00
C ILE A 155 8.30 5.73 -4.11
N PHE A 156 7.87 4.51 -3.75
CA PHE A 156 7.55 3.44 -4.68
C PHE A 156 6.02 3.28 -4.72
N PHE A 157 5.42 3.60 -5.84
CA PHE A 157 3.99 3.51 -6.04
C PHE A 157 3.56 2.12 -6.49
N PHE A 158 2.67 1.51 -5.73
CA PHE A 158 2.08 0.20 -5.99
C PHE A 158 0.61 0.38 -6.34
N LEU A 159 0.30 0.48 -7.62
CA LEU A 159 -1.05 0.71 -8.10
C LEU A 159 -1.31 0.02 -9.44
N LYS A 160 -2.60 -0.16 -9.72
CA LYS A 160 -3.09 -0.46 -11.06
C LYS A 160 -3.74 0.81 -11.62
N ALA A 161 -3.22 1.32 -12.73
CA ALA A 161 -3.84 2.45 -13.41
C ALA A 161 -5.26 2.08 -13.87
N LYS A 162 -6.24 2.90 -13.50
CA LYS A 162 -7.66 2.69 -13.81
C LYS A 162 -8.15 3.60 -14.96
N CYS A 163 -7.30 4.51 -15.43
CA CYS A 163 -7.59 5.43 -16.54
C CYS A 163 -6.30 5.79 -17.28
N ASP A 164 -6.45 6.36 -18.48
CA ASP A 164 -5.34 6.72 -19.39
C ASP A 164 -4.57 8.00 -18.96
N VAL A 165 -4.94 8.60 -17.84
CA VAL A 165 -4.36 9.85 -17.33
C VAL A 165 -3.23 9.60 -16.31
N VAL A 166 -3.05 8.36 -15.87
CA VAL A 166 -2.07 7.95 -14.83
C VAL A 166 -0.85 7.29 -15.44
#